data_9c1411181a00346df7b70860ff8ee968
#
_entry.id   9c1411181a00346df7b70860ff8ee968
#
_cell.length_a   1.000
_cell.length_b   1.000
_cell.length_c   1.000
_cell.angle_alpha   90.00
_cell.angle_beta   90.00
_cell.angle_gamma   90.00
#
_symmetry.space_group_name_H-M   'P 1'
#
loop_
_entity.id
_entity.type
_entity.pdbx_description
1 polymer ?
#
loop_
_entity_poly.entity_id
_entity_poly.type
_entity_poly.pdbx_seq_one_letter_code
_entity_poly.pdbx_strand_id
1 'polypeptide(L)'
;MKKVPKRHMDQFTMFLSVVGFTAKTNADGSITCINPKMPKERRQIVLWQNGKMNKACQLLWWDFLNHWLLIGKQFIEALNKKIEVA
;
A
#
# COMPACT_ATOMS: atom_id res chain seq x y z
N MET A 1 0.66 13.05 12.44
CA MET A 1 0.12 11.83 11.83
C MET A 1 0.81 11.58 10.51
N LYS A 2 1.26 10.36 10.27
CA LYS A 2 1.94 10.01 9.02
C LYS A 2 0.94 9.94 7.86
N LYS A 3 1.36 10.42 6.71
CA LYS A 3 0.57 10.38 5.49
C LYS A 3 1.30 9.58 4.43
N VAL A 4 0.55 8.95 3.52
CA VAL A 4 1.15 8.29 2.36
C VAL A 4 1.67 9.36 1.41
N PRO A 5 2.97 9.36 1.09
CA PRO A 5 3.49 10.31 0.10
C PRO A 5 2.83 10.11 -1.25
N LYS A 6 2.57 11.19 -1.96
CA LYS A 6 1.88 11.14 -3.26
C LYS A 6 2.58 10.21 -4.25
N ARG A 7 3.92 10.20 -4.23
CA ARG A 7 4.73 9.35 -5.12
C ARG A 7 4.56 7.84 -4.86
N HIS A 8 4.05 7.46 -3.68
CA HIS A 8 3.85 6.05 -3.31
C HIS A 8 2.38 5.62 -3.30
N MET A 9 1.46 6.53 -3.61
CA MET A 9 0.02 6.23 -3.56
C MET A 9 -0.36 5.07 -4.48
N ASP A 10 0.09 5.09 -5.73
CA ASP A 10 -0.26 4.05 -6.70
C ASP A 10 0.32 2.69 -6.28
N GLN A 11 1.56 2.68 -5.82
CA GLN A 11 2.21 1.45 -5.36
C GLN A 11 1.53 0.88 -4.12
N PHE A 12 1.13 1.75 -3.18
CA PHE A 12 0.45 1.33 -1.97
C PHE A 12 -0.93 0.77 -2.28
N THR A 13 -1.70 1.42 -3.15
CA THR A 13 -3.02 0.91 -3.54
C THR A 13 -2.90 -0.41 -4.30
N MET A 14 -1.87 -0.59 -5.11
CA MET A 14 -1.58 -1.86 -5.76
C MET A 14 -1.27 -2.95 -4.72
N PHE A 15 -0.46 -2.62 -3.72
CA PHE A 15 -0.15 -3.53 -2.62
C PHE A 15 -1.43 -4.00 -1.92
N LEU A 16 -2.33 -3.08 -1.60
CA LEU A 16 -3.60 -3.41 -0.96
C LEU A 16 -4.43 -4.37 -1.82
N SER A 17 -4.46 -4.14 -3.12
CA SER A 17 -5.17 -5.01 -4.07
C SER A 17 -4.56 -6.41 -4.10
N VAL A 18 -3.23 -6.51 -4.14
CA VAL A 18 -2.51 -7.80 -4.18
C VAL A 18 -2.75 -8.58 -2.89
N VAL A 19 -2.80 -7.91 -1.75
CA VAL A 19 -3.06 -8.55 -0.45
C VAL A 19 -4.50 -9.07 -0.36
N GLY A 20 -5.42 -8.52 -1.15
CA GLY A 20 -6.80 -9.01 -1.21
C GLY A 20 -7.86 -8.01 -0.77
N PHE A 21 -7.52 -6.73 -0.69
CA PHE A 21 -8.49 -5.69 -0.36
C PHE A 21 -9.32 -5.31 -1.59
N THR A 22 -10.62 -5.08 -1.37
CA THR A 22 -11.50 -4.49 -2.37
C THR A 22 -11.74 -3.04 -2.00
N ALA A 23 -11.65 -2.14 -2.99
CA ALA A 23 -11.73 -0.70 -2.77
C ALA A 23 -13.09 -0.14 -3.18
N LYS A 24 -13.58 0.82 -2.40
CA LYS A 24 -14.79 1.56 -2.69
C LYS A 24 -14.53 3.05 -2.48
N THR A 25 -14.84 3.86 -3.48
CA THR A 25 -14.70 5.31 -3.38
C THR A 25 -15.89 5.89 -2.61
N ASN A 26 -15.60 6.73 -1.62
CA ASN A 26 -16.60 7.39 -0.82
C ASN A 26 -16.97 8.77 -1.40
N ALA A 27 -18.06 9.34 -0.91
CA ALA A 27 -18.57 10.63 -1.39
C ALA A 27 -17.56 11.78 -1.20
N ASP A 28 -16.74 11.72 -0.17
CA ASP A 28 -15.71 12.73 0.12
C ASP A 28 -14.41 12.54 -0.68
N GLY A 29 -14.38 11.54 -1.57
CA GLY A 29 -13.18 11.22 -2.35
C GLY A 29 -12.20 10.29 -1.66
N SER A 30 -12.44 9.92 -0.39
CA SER A 30 -11.63 8.91 0.27
C SER A 30 -11.95 7.52 -0.27
N ILE A 31 -11.07 6.57 -0.01
CA ILE A 31 -11.24 5.17 -0.41
C ILE A 31 -11.33 4.30 0.82
N THR A 32 -12.38 3.47 0.90
CA THR A 32 -12.50 2.43 1.92
C THR A 32 -12.10 1.10 1.29
N CYS A 33 -11.15 0.40 1.90
CA CYS A 33 -10.71 -0.91 1.43
C CYS A 33 -11.03 -1.95 2.49
N ILE A 34 -11.59 -3.07 2.07
CA ILE A 34 -12.05 -4.14 2.96
C ILE A 34 -11.43 -5.46 2.54
N ASN A 35 -10.91 -6.21 3.52
CA ASN A 35 -10.45 -7.59 3.32
C ASN A 35 -10.95 -8.45 4.48
N PRO A 36 -12.03 -9.26 4.26
CA PRO A 36 -12.60 -10.09 5.33
C PRO A 36 -11.65 -11.13 5.92
N LYS A 37 -10.59 -11.48 5.19
CA LYS A 37 -9.58 -12.47 5.64
C LYS A 37 -8.58 -11.90 6.60
N MET A 38 -8.50 -10.57 6.72
CA MET A 38 -7.58 -9.91 7.63
C MET A 38 -8.08 -9.93 9.07
N PRO A 39 -7.17 -9.84 10.07
CA PRO A 39 -7.58 -9.63 11.47
C PRO A 39 -8.46 -8.40 11.60
N LYS A 40 -9.31 -8.40 12.62
CA LYS A 40 -10.30 -7.34 12.83
C LYS A 40 -9.67 -5.93 12.79
N GLU A 41 -8.47 -5.77 13.35
CA GLU A 41 -7.78 -4.48 13.44
C GLU A 41 -7.35 -3.94 12.07
N ARG A 42 -7.24 -4.81 11.06
CA ARG A 42 -6.74 -4.46 9.72
C ARG A 42 -7.75 -4.74 8.62
N ARG A 43 -8.97 -5.11 8.99
CA ARG A 43 -9.99 -5.57 8.02
C ARG A 43 -10.56 -4.45 7.18
N GLN A 44 -10.72 -3.27 7.77
CA GLN A 44 -11.29 -2.11 7.09
C GLN A 44 -10.36 -0.90 7.23
N ILE A 45 -9.88 -0.41 6.11
CA ILE A 45 -8.97 0.73 6.08
C ILE A 45 -9.59 1.87 5.29
N VAL A 46 -9.23 3.10 5.65
CA VAL A 46 -9.65 4.30 4.94
C VAL A 46 -8.43 5.13 4.60
N LEU A 47 -8.34 5.51 3.33
CA LEU A 47 -7.24 6.31 2.79
C LEU A 47 -7.83 7.56 2.11
N TRP A 48 -7.42 8.74 2.57
CA TRP A 48 -7.88 10.00 2.01
C TRP A 48 -6.97 10.48 0.88
N GLN A 49 -7.49 11.36 0.02
CA GLN A 49 -6.76 11.88 -1.14
C GLN A 49 -5.45 12.57 -0.77
N ASN A 50 -5.42 13.22 0.39
CA ASN A 50 -4.21 13.89 0.89
C ASN A 50 -3.19 12.94 1.50
N GLY A 51 -3.44 11.63 1.45
CA GLY A 51 -2.55 10.63 2.04
C GLY A 51 -2.85 10.29 3.49
N LYS A 52 -3.81 10.95 4.12
CA LYS A 52 -4.21 10.66 5.49
C LYS A 52 -4.77 9.24 5.60
N MET A 53 -4.50 8.57 6.71
CA MET A 53 -4.86 7.17 6.93
C MET A 53 -5.54 6.98 8.27
N ASN A 54 -6.51 6.03 8.34
CA ASN A 54 -6.99 5.58 9.64
C ASN A 54 -5.96 4.64 10.28
N LYS A 55 -6.19 4.22 11.52
CA LYS A 55 -5.23 3.40 12.27
C LYS A 55 -4.91 2.07 11.56
N ALA A 56 -5.93 1.40 11.04
CA ALA A 56 -5.75 0.14 10.32
C ALA A 56 -4.90 0.33 9.06
N CYS A 57 -5.14 1.42 8.34
CA CYS A 57 -4.36 1.76 7.15
C CYS A 57 -2.90 2.04 7.49
N GLN A 58 -2.64 2.70 8.63
CA GLN A 58 -1.26 2.94 9.09
C GLN A 58 -0.50 1.64 9.33
N LEU A 59 -1.15 0.63 9.90
CA LEU A 59 -0.53 -0.68 10.10
C LEU A 59 -0.15 -1.33 8.77
N LEU A 60 -1.02 -1.24 7.78
CA LEU A 60 -0.73 -1.77 6.44
C LEU A 60 0.34 -0.95 5.71
N TRP A 61 0.38 0.36 5.95
CA TRP A 61 1.43 1.21 5.42
C TRP A 61 2.81 0.79 5.95
N TRP A 62 2.90 0.43 7.24
CA TRP A 62 4.13 -0.11 7.82
C TRP A 62 4.53 -1.43 7.16
N ASP A 63 3.57 -2.34 6.94
CA ASP A 63 3.83 -3.60 6.25
C ASP A 63 4.33 -3.36 4.82
N PHE A 64 3.72 -2.40 4.11
CA PHE A 64 4.14 -2.02 2.77
C PHE A 64 5.58 -1.51 2.75
N LEU A 65 5.94 -0.62 3.66
CA LEU A 65 7.29 -0.08 3.74
C LEU A 65 8.33 -1.16 4.04
N ASN A 66 7.99 -2.07 4.96
CA ASN A 66 8.94 -3.09 5.41
C ASN A 66 9.12 -4.22 4.41
N HIS A 67 8.13 -4.51 3.60
CA HIS A 67 8.16 -5.68 2.72
C HIS A 67 8.10 -5.32 1.24
N TRP A 68 7.08 -4.58 0.83
CA TRP A 68 6.83 -4.34 -0.58
C TRP A 68 7.88 -3.43 -1.22
N LEU A 69 8.17 -2.29 -0.61
CA LEU A 69 9.16 -1.34 -1.14
C LEU A 69 10.56 -1.96 -1.18
N LEU A 70 10.92 -2.66 -0.11
CA LEU A 70 12.24 -3.29 -0.02
C LEU A 70 12.40 -4.39 -1.06
N ILE A 71 11.41 -5.26 -1.22
CA ILE A 71 11.41 -6.33 -2.21
C ILE A 71 11.44 -5.74 -3.62
N GLY A 72 10.63 -4.72 -3.88
CA GLY A 72 10.61 -4.04 -5.18
C GLY A 72 11.97 -3.44 -5.54
N LYS A 73 12.62 -2.79 -4.58
CA LYS A 73 13.94 -2.22 -4.77
C LYS A 73 14.99 -3.29 -5.09
N GLN A 74 14.99 -4.39 -4.34
CA GLN A 74 15.90 -5.50 -4.56
C GLN A 74 15.69 -6.13 -5.94
N PHE A 75 14.44 -6.25 -6.37
CA PHE A 75 14.11 -6.78 -7.68
C PHE A 75 14.66 -5.89 -8.80
N ILE A 76 14.51 -4.58 -8.67
CA ILE A 76 15.03 -3.62 -9.65
C ILE A 76 16.56 -3.66 -9.70
N GLU A 77 17.23 -3.73 -8.54
CA GLU A 77 18.67 -3.85 -8.46
C GLU A 77 19.18 -5.13 -9.14
N ALA A 78 18.48 -6.24 -8.93
CA ALA A 78 18.84 -7.51 -9.56
C ALA A 78 18.68 -7.45 -11.08
N LEU A 79 17.63 -6.80 -11.59
CA LEU A 79 17.44 -6.59 -13.02
C LEU A 79 18.54 -5.73 -13.62
N ASN A 80 18.91 -4.65 -12.94
CA ASN A 80 19.98 -3.75 -13.42
C ASN A 80 21.31 -4.48 -13.50
N LYS A 81 21.65 -5.30 -12.52
CA LYS A 81 22.84 -6.14 -12.54
C LYS A 81 22.84 -7.10 -13.72
N LYS A 82 21.71 -7.70 -14.02
CA LYS A 82 21.57 -8.63 -15.14
C LYS A 82 21.79 -7.93 -16.48
N ILE A 83 21.31 -6.70 -16.62
CA ILE A 83 21.47 -5.89 -17.82
C ILE A 83 22.94 -5.48 -17.97
N GLU A 84 23.61 -5.10 -16.90
CA GLU A 84 25.01 -4.68 -16.93
C GLU A 84 25.96 -5.82 -17.32
N VAL A 85 25.63 -7.05 -16.95
CA VAL A 85 26.45 -8.23 -17.24
C VAL A 85 26.20 -8.76 -18.65
N ALA A 86 25.08 -8.42 -19.22
CA ALA A 86 24.77 -8.80 -20.60
C ALA A 86 25.43 -7.89 -21.60
#